data_856b489fcc7a1c92247ef97b00f5228c
#
_entry.id   856b489fcc7a1c92247ef97b00f5228c
#
_cell.length_a   1.000
_cell.length_b   1.000
_cell.length_c   1.000
_cell.angle_alpha   90.00
_cell.angle_beta   90.00
_cell.angle_gamma   90.00
#
_symmetry.space_group_name_H-M   'P 1'
#
loop_
_entity.id
_entity.type
_entity.pdbx_description
1 polymer ?
#
loop_
_entity_poly.entity_id
_entity_poly.type
_entity_poly.pdbx_seq_one_letter_code
_entity_poly.pdbx_strand_id
1 'polypeptide(L)'
;MVNYCLALPYLPGGAELARRFVQENGNTKEHDEFYRIAGISREHVWIQRSPPGSGAPDLEVISIETHDPANMLKEFATSNHPWAIKFR
;
A
#
# COMPACT_ATOMS: atom_id res chain seq x y z
N MET A 1 -9.33 -9.17 -14.97
CA MET A 1 -8.60 -8.56 -13.86
C MET A 1 -8.45 -7.07 -14.11
N VAL A 2 -8.56 -6.25 -13.08
CA VAL A 2 -8.57 -4.80 -13.19
C VAL A 2 -7.25 -4.25 -12.65
N ASN A 3 -6.68 -3.25 -13.34
CA ASN A 3 -5.56 -2.48 -12.82
C ASN A 3 -6.10 -1.27 -12.07
N TYR A 4 -5.69 -1.11 -10.82
CA TYR A 4 -6.11 -0.04 -9.95
C TYR A 4 -4.89 0.74 -9.50
N CYS A 5 -4.87 2.05 -9.76
CA CYS A 5 -3.73 2.90 -9.44
C CYS A 5 -4.13 4.00 -8.48
N LEU A 6 -3.26 4.28 -7.52
CA LEU A 6 -3.43 5.32 -6.51
C LEU A 6 -2.18 6.17 -6.45
N ALA A 7 -2.37 7.46 -6.17
CA ALA A 7 -1.29 8.37 -5.83
C ALA A 7 -1.71 9.12 -4.57
N LEU A 8 -1.00 8.90 -3.48
CA LEU A 8 -1.36 9.44 -2.17
C LEU A 8 -0.21 10.30 -1.62
N PRO A 9 -0.51 11.51 -1.11
CA PRO A 9 0.53 12.32 -0.50
C PRO A 9 0.94 11.75 0.85
N TYR A 10 2.24 11.79 1.16
CA TYR A 10 2.74 11.46 2.49
C TYR A 10 2.69 12.69 3.39
N LEU A 11 2.43 12.44 4.66
CA LEU A 11 2.71 13.42 5.71
C LEU A 11 4.23 13.52 5.91
N PRO A 12 4.73 14.60 6.50
CA PRO A 12 6.15 14.71 6.80
C PRO A 12 6.68 13.47 7.55
N GLY A 13 7.73 12.88 7.03
CA GLY A 13 8.29 11.63 7.58
C GLY A 13 7.55 10.36 7.19
N GLY A 14 6.41 10.46 6.51
CA GLY A 14 5.59 9.30 6.16
C GLY A 14 6.25 8.35 5.18
N ALA A 15 7.06 8.86 4.24
CA ALA A 15 7.77 8.02 3.28
C ALA A 15 8.74 7.06 3.97
N GLU A 16 9.46 7.52 4.99
CA GLU A 16 10.38 6.67 5.74
C GLU A 16 9.66 5.64 6.58
N LEU A 17 8.51 6.01 7.17
CA LEU A 17 7.67 5.06 7.91
C LEU A 17 7.13 3.98 6.98
N ALA A 18 6.67 4.36 5.79
CA ALA A 18 6.17 3.40 4.81
C ALA A 18 7.25 2.44 4.34
N ARG A 19 8.46 2.94 4.08
CA ARG A 19 9.60 2.11 3.70
C ARG A 19 9.92 1.10 4.78
N ARG A 20 9.98 1.54 6.04
CA ARG A 20 10.25 0.67 7.17
C ARG A 20 9.19 -0.41 7.33
N PHE A 21 7.92 -0.03 7.19
CA PHE A 21 6.82 -0.98 7.26
C PHE A 21 6.97 -2.08 6.20
N VAL A 22 7.30 -1.72 4.97
CA VAL A 22 7.49 -2.69 3.88
C VAL A 22 8.69 -3.60 4.15
N GLN A 23 9.79 -3.06 4.65
CA GLN A 23 10.97 -3.86 5.00
C GLN A 23 10.65 -4.90 6.08
N GLU A 24 9.86 -4.52 7.07
CA GLU A 24 9.52 -5.40 8.19
C GLU A 24 8.39 -6.37 7.89
N ASN A 25 7.44 -5.98 7.02
CA ASN A 25 6.19 -6.72 6.83
C ASN A 25 5.88 -7.13 5.39
N GLY A 26 6.64 -6.65 4.41
CA GLY A 26 6.30 -6.79 3.00
C GLY A 26 6.47 -8.19 2.41
N ASN A 27 7.31 -9.03 3.01
CA ASN A 27 7.59 -10.38 2.52
C ASN A 27 7.28 -11.45 3.55
N THR A 28 6.35 -11.19 4.45
CA THR A 28 5.97 -12.15 5.48
C THR A 28 4.87 -13.06 4.98
N LYS A 29 4.71 -14.21 5.65
CA LYS A 29 3.60 -15.12 5.39
C LYS A 29 2.25 -14.44 5.62
N GLU A 30 2.17 -13.60 6.64
CA GLU A 30 0.95 -12.84 6.95
C GLU A 30 0.58 -11.89 5.81
N HIS A 31 1.57 -11.21 5.21
CA HIS A 31 1.37 -10.36 4.05
C HIS A 31 0.75 -11.17 2.89
N ASP A 32 1.34 -12.31 2.57
CA ASP A 32 0.88 -13.14 1.44
C ASP A 32 -0.53 -13.66 1.67
N GLU A 33 -0.84 -14.09 2.89
CA GLU A 33 -2.18 -14.55 3.26
C GLU A 33 -3.22 -13.44 3.10
N PHE A 34 -2.92 -12.24 3.62
CA PHE A 34 -3.85 -11.13 3.53
C PHE A 34 -4.07 -10.68 2.09
N TYR A 35 -3.00 -10.61 1.30
CA TYR A 35 -3.12 -10.21 -0.11
C TYR A 35 -3.98 -11.20 -0.90
N ARG A 36 -3.93 -12.48 -0.57
CA ARG A 36 -4.81 -13.48 -1.17
C ARG A 36 -6.27 -13.23 -0.79
N ILE A 37 -6.54 -12.93 0.48
CA ILE A 37 -7.89 -12.61 0.97
C ILE A 37 -8.43 -11.36 0.27
N ALA A 38 -7.60 -10.35 0.13
CA ALA A 38 -7.98 -9.09 -0.51
C ALA A 38 -8.10 -9.19 -2.03
N GLY A 39 -7.68 -10.31 -2.62
CA GLY A 39 -7.79 -10.53 -4.06
C GLY A 39 -6.75 -9.80 -4.88
N ILE A 40 -5.57 -9.54 -4.32
CA ILE A 40 -4.47 -8.88 -5.02
C ILE A 40 -3.57 -9.94 -5.64
N SER A 41 -3.37 -9.86 -6.96
CA SER A 41 -2.45 -10.76 -7.67
C SER A 41 -1.09 -10.14 -7.92
N ARG A 42 -1.03 -8.81 -8.03
CA ARG A 42 0.22 -8.10 -8.30
C ARG A 42 0.12 -6.69 -7.74
N GLU A 43 1.21 -6.22 -7.12
CA GLU A 43 1.31 -4.86 -6.62
C GLU A 43 2.70 -4.31 -6.90
N HIS A 44 2.74 -3.05 -7.34
CA HIS A 44 3.96 -2.28 -7.44
C HIS A 44 3.78 -0.99 -6.66
N VAL A 45 4.78 -0.63 -5.86
CA VAL A 45 4.75 0.59 -5.05
C VAL A 45 6.00 1.40 -5.36
N TRP A 46 5.80 2.69 -5.64
CA TRP A 46 6.89 3.65 -5.87
C TRP A 46 6.75 4.82 -4.91
N ILE A 47 7.86 5.42 -4.55
CA ILE A 47 7.89 6.71 -3.86
C ILE A 47 8.32 7.75 -4.88
N GLN A 48 7.44 8.70 -5.19
CA GLN A 48 7.77 9.83 -6.05
C GLN A 48 8.24 10.98 -5.17
N ARG A 49 9.53 11.31 -5.26
CA ARG A 49 10.11 12.40 -4.48
C ARG A 49 9.77 13.73 -5.13
N SER A 50 9.37 14.70 -4.30
CA SER A 50 9.19 16.07 -4.77
C SER A 50 10.52 16.74 -5.01
N PRO A 51 10.61 17.70 -5.96
CA PRO A 51 11.82 18.48 -6.14
C PRO A 51 12.20 19.21 -4.86
N PRO A 52 13.50 19.26 -4.51
CA PRO A 52 13.95 20.01 -3.33
C PRO A 52 13.49 21.45 -3.37
N GLY A 53 12.95 21.96 -2.24
CA GLY A 53 12.49 23.33 -2.12
C GLY A 53 11.14 23.63 -2.75
N SER A 54 10.46 22.62 -3.33
CA SER A 54 9.14 22.84 -3.96
C SER A 54 8.01 23.04 -2.97
N GLY A 55 8.18 22.57 -1.72
CA GLY A 55 7.11 22.61 -0.73
C GLY A 55 6.03 21.53 -0.95
N ALA A 56 6.11 20.76 -2.02
CA ALA A 56 5.16 19.70 -2.31
C ALA A 56 5.49 18.42 -1.52
N PRO A 57 4.49 17.62 -1.13
CA PRO A 57 4.75 16.35 -0.44
C PRO A 57 5.30 15.32 -1.40
N ASP A 58 6.05 14.33 -0.87
CA ASP A 58 6.35 13.12 -1.61
C ASP A 58 5.07 12.32 -1.77
N LEU A 59 4.99 11.51 -2.84
CA LEU A 59 3.80 10.71 -3.13
C LEU A 59 4.11 9.23 -3.07
N GLU A 60 3.17 8.46 -2.53
CA GLU A 60 3.15 7.01 -2.71
C GLU A 60 2.32 6.73 -3.96
N VAL A 61 2.94 6.05 -4.93
CA VAL A 61 2.28 5.64 -6.16
C VAL A 61 2.15 4.13 -6.14
N ILE A 62 0.91 3.64 -6.22
CA ILE A 62 0.61 2.22 -6.11
C ILE A 62 -0.11 1.76 -7.36
N SER A 63 0.33 0.65 -7.95
CA SER A 63 -0.37 -0.03 -9.02
C SER A 63 -0.72 -1.44 -8.54
N ILE A 64 -2.00 -1.77 -8.58
CA ILE A 64 -2.51 -3.04 -8.08
C ILE A 64 -3.32 -3.74 -9.16
N GLU A 65 -3.08 -5.05 -9.32
CA GLU A 65 -3.91 -5.93 -10.13
C GLU A 65 -4.84 -6.71 -9.21
N THR A 66 -6.15 -6.54 -9.38
CA THR A 66 -7.16 -7.18 -8.55
C THR A 66 -8.42 -7.48 -9.35
N HIS A 67 -9.20 -8.48 -8.91
CA HIS A 67 -10.49 -8.78 -9.52
C HIS A 67 -11.58 -7.80 -9.11
N ASP A 68 -11.49 -7.27 -7.89
CA ASP A 68 -12.53 -6.42 -7.32
C ASP A 68 -11.91 -5.34 -6.44
N PRO A 69 -11.67 -4.13 -6.99
CA PRO A 69 -11.06 -3.05 -6.21
C PRO A 69 -11.88 -2.64 -4.98
N ALA A 70 -13.20 -2.66 -5.06
CA ALA A 70 -14.06 -2.29 -3.94
C ALA A 70 -13.90 -3.27 -2.77
N ASN A 71 -13.86 -4.57 -3.06
CA ASN A 71 -13.62 -5.58 -2.02
C ASN A 71 -12.24 -5.46 -1.42
N MET A 72 -11.23 -5.19 -2.25
CA MET A 72 -9.86 -4.99 -1.80
C MET A 72 -9.78 -3.85 -0.79
N LEU A 73 -10.35 -2.70 -1.12
CA LEU A 73 -10.36 -1.53 -0.23
C LEU A 73 -11.11 -1.82 1.06
N LYS A 74 -12.23 -2.54 0.98
CA LYS A 74 -13.00 -2.95 2.15
C LYS A 74 -12.17 -3.84 3.07
N GLU A 75 -11.45 -4.81 2.53
CA GLU A 75 -10.62 -5.70 3.33
C GLU A 75 -9.49 -4.95 4.03
N PHE A 76 -8.82 -4.02 3.36
CA PHE A 76 -7.82 -3.17 4.00
C PHE A 76 -8.40 -2.37 5.16
N ALA A 77 -9.61 -1.86 5.00
CA ALA A 77 -10.25 -1.00 6.00
C ALA A 77 -10.84 -1.78 7.18
N THR A 78 -11.33 -3.00 6.97
CA THR A 78 -12.17 -3.69 7.95
C THR A 78 -11.71 -5.08 8.37
N SER A 79 -10.73 -5.69 7.69
CA SER A 79 -10.30 -7.04 8.01
C SER A 79 -9.69 -7.13 9.40
N ASN A 80 -9.95 -8.25 10.08
CA ASN A 80 -9.33 -8.58 11.36
C ASN A 80 -8.04 -9.38 11.20
N HIS A 81 -7.58 -9.58 9.98
CA HIS A 81 -6.31 -10.27 9.74
C HIS A 81 -5.17 -9.47 10.38
N PRO A 82 -4.21 -10.13 11.05
CA PRO A 82 -3.12 -9.43 11.75
C PRO A 82 -2.36 -8.44 10.89
N TRP A 83 -2.11 -8.78 9.63
CA TRP A 83 -1.38 -7.88 8.72
C TRP A 83 -2.18 -6.62 8.42
N ALA A 84 -3.49 -6.75 8.19
CA ALA A 84 -4.35 -5.60 7.93
C ALA A 84 -4.42 -4.65 9.13
N ILE A 85 -4.45 -5.21 10.34
CA ILE A 85 -4.45 -4.43 11.57
C ILE A 85 -3.15 -3.64 11.71
N LYS A 86 -2.01 -4.24 11.42
CA LYS A 86 -0.72 -3.55 11.44
C LYS A 86 -0.65 -2.43 10.41
N PHE A 87 -1.24 -2.66 9.24
CA PHE A 87 -1.24 -1.68 8.15
C PHE A 87 -2.05 -0.42 8.50
N ARG A 88 -3.16 -0.59 9.21
CA ARG A 88 -4.02 0.53 9.61
C ARG A 88 -3.41 1.40 10.70
#